data_83e4aab178fd86ff06a291e9a81547d7
#
_entry.id   83e4aab178fd86ff06a291e9a81547d7
#
_cell.length_a   1.000
_cell.length_b   1.000
_cell.length_c   1.000
_cell.angle_alpha   90.00
_cell.angle_beta   90.00
_cell.angle_gamma   90.00
#
_symmetry.space_group_name_H-M   'P 1'
#
loop_
_entity.id
_entity.type
_entity.pdbx_description
1 polymer ?
#
loop_
_entity_poly.entity_id
_entity_poly.type
_entity_poly.pdbx_seq_one_letter_code
_entity_poly.pdbx_strand_id
1 'polypeptide(L)'
;IPIGRVNGWVASSYHIKMAVKDNRSMWLSSGNWQSSNQPALEKLEDISPAYLLRTYNREWHVIVDNEELSQTYEKFILHDYENNKNYKADPDELMEGLNFLFPSNALELTTDITSAYESFKPFAENRPFTITPLLTPDNYHEQVLELIHSAENELLIQNQTFNAPNQGQVKLEQLINAVLQKQQEGVTIKIIFRIVNAAAARKNLERLIEMGFDKSNIRLQKNCHNKGIIVDRKKIMIGSQNWSNDGVSLNRDASLIFNDEKLSAYFRAIFLHDWNRLAHHNIGRESYSIEIAKDIHNIPKGMELMTWSEVRELM
;
A
#
# COMPACT_ATOMS: atom_id res chain seq x y z
N ILE A 1 7.09 9.74 16.08
CA ILE A 1 8.50 9.81 15.67
C ILE A 1 8.64 10.98 14.73
N PRO A 2 9.54 11.92 15.04
CA PRO A 2 9.72 13.12 14.23
C PRO A 2 10.27 12.78 12.85
N ILE A 3 9.71 13.45 11.87
CA ILE A 3 10.01 13.30 10.46
C ILE A 3 10.58 14.61 9.99
N GLY A 4 11.68 14.61 9.28
CA GLY A 4 12.23 15.83 8.75
C GLY A 4 13.47 15.58 7.89
N ARG A 5 13.54 16.29 6.79
CA ARG A 5 14.64 16.15 5.82
C ARG A 5 15.99 16.64 6.34
N VAL A 6 16.00 17.47 7.38
CA VAL A 6 17.23 18.09 7.92
C VAL A 6 17.60 17.50 9.27
N ASN A 7 16.64 17.33 10.18
CA ASN A 7 16.91 16.93 11.57
C ASN A 7 16.13 15.70 12.04
N GLY A 8 15.30 15.12 11.20
CA GLY A 8 14.52 13.92 11.52
C GLY A 8 15.34 12.65 11.34
N TRP A 9 15.04 11.62 12.13
CA TRP A 9 15.60 10.28 11.98
C TRP A 9 15.19 9.66 10.64
N VAL A 10 13.94 9.88 10.24
CA VAL A 10 13.37 9.43 8.97
C VAL A 10 13.31 10.61 8.02
N ALA A 11 13.84 10.44 6.81
CA ALA A 11 14.00 11.54 5.86
C ALA A 11 12.67 12.06 5.29
N SER A 12 11.59 11.29 5.37
CA SER A 12 10.33 11.59 4.71
C SER A 12 9.13 11.33 5.62
N SER A 13 8.78 10.07 5.92
CA SER A 13 7.60 9.73 6.73
C SER A 13 7.86 8.48 7.58
N TYR A 14 7.40 8.48 8.83
CA TYR A 14 7.31 7.27 9.64
C TYR A 14 5.97 6.58 9.34
N HIS A 15 5.96 5.79 8.27
CA HIS A 15 4.74 5.29 7.65
C HIS A 15 4.45 3.80 7.96
N ILE A 16 5.23 3.20 8.85
CA ILE A 16 5.09 1.80 9.28
C ILE A 16 3.73 1.56 9.98
N LYS A 17 3.05 0.46 9.66
CA LYS A 17 1.80 0.04 10.27
C LYS A 17 1.99 -1.33 10.90
N MET A 18 2.47 -1.32 12.12
CA MET A 18 2.93 -2.50 12.83
C MET A 18 2.66 -2.40 14.34
N ALA A 19 2.43 -3.55 14.96
CA ALA A 19 2.43 -3.70 16.40
C ALA A 19 3.13 -5.01 16.79
N VAL A 20 3.85 -4.99 17.91
CA VAL A 20 4.43 -6.17 18.55
C VAL A 20 3.75 -6.36 19.89
N LYS A 21 3.33 -7.60 20.17
CA LYS A 21 2.67 -7.97 21.43
C LYS A 21 3.50 -9.01 22.15
N ASP A 22 3.87 -8.69 23.40
CA ASP A 22 4.52 -9.58 24.36
C ASP A 22 5.76 -10.30 23.79
N ASN A 23 6.49 -9.67 22.86
CA ASN A 23 7.64 -10.22 22.14
C ASN A 23 7.38 -11.57 21.44
N ARG A 24 6.12 -11.94 21.23
CA ARG A 24 5.70 -13.23 20.67
C ARG A 24 4.95 -13.10 19.36
N SER A 25 4.09 -12.10 19.25
CA SER A 25 3.23 -11.90 18.10
C SER A 25 3.47 -10.55 17.51
N MET A 26 3.45 -10.45 16.19
CA MET A 26 3.46 -9.18 15.48
C MET A 26 2.26 -9.08 14.53
N TRP A 27 1.72 -7.89 14.42
CA TRP A 27 0.75 -7.51 13.41
C TRP A 27 1.41 -6.54 12.42
N LEU A 28 1.24 -6.78 11.14
CA LEU A 28 1.68 -5.91 10.06
C LEU A 28 0.50 -5.65 9.12
N SER A 29 0.36 -4.41 8.67
CA SER A 29 -0.73 -3.98 7.81
C SER A 29 -0.27 -3.06 6.70
N SER A 30 -1.00 -3.06 5.59
CA SER A 30 -0.93 -2.01 4.58
C SER A 30 -1.74 -0.77 4.97
N GLY A 31 -2.64 -0.88 5.95
CA GLY A 31 -3.64 0.11 6.33
C GLY A 31 -3.30 0.96 7.55
N ASN A 32 -3.71 2.21 7.52
CA ASN A 32 -3.58 3.14 8.63
C ASN A 32 -4.61 2.85 9.74
N TRP A 33 -4.33 3.27 10.97
CA TRP A 33 -5.30 3.28 12.07
C TRP A 33 -6.17 4.55 11.98
N GLN A 34 -7.13 4.52 11.08
CA GLN A 34 -8.06 5.61 10.83
C GLN A 34 -9.42 5.09 10.37
N SER A 35 -10.44 5.94 10.44
CA SER A 35 -11.84 5.56 10.16
C SER A 35 -12.10 5.08 8.73
N SER A 36 -11.33 5.52 7.74
CA SER A 36 -11.45 5.05 6.36
C SER A 36 -11.01 3.60 6.17
N ASN A 37 -10.18 3.07 7.10
CA ASN A 37 -9.64 1.71 7.05
C ASN A 37 -10.38 0.77 8.01
N GLN A 38 -10.96 1.31 9.08
CA GLN A 38 -11.54 0.52 10.17
C GLN A 38 -12.95 1.03 10.49
N PRO A 39 -14.00 0.27 10.12
CA PRO A 39 -15.36 0.60 10.52
C PRO A 39 -15.52 0.47 12.04
N ALA A 40 -16.41 1.26 12.62
CA ALA A 40 -16.77 1.12 14.05
C ALA A 40 -17.38 -0.26 14.29
N LEU A 41 -16.82 -1.02 15.24
CA LEU A 41 -17.22 -2.40 15.56
C LEU A 41 -18.69 -2.53 15.93
N GLU A 42 -19.24 -1.52 16.59
CA GLU A 42 -20.66 -1.46 17.02
C GLU A 42 -21.65 -1.46 15.87
N LYS A 43 -21.19 -1.20 14.64
CA LYS A 43 -22.03 -1.12 13.45
C LYS A 43 -21.82 -2.28 12.47
N LEU A 44 -20.90 -3.21 12.76
CA LEU A 44 -20.55 -4.27 11.80
C LEU A 44 -21.65 -5.26 11.54
N GLU A 45 -22.50 -5.54 12.54
CA GLU A 45 -23.58 -6.51 12.43
C GLU A 45 -24.68 -6.07 11.46
N ASP A 46 -24.87 -4.75 11.30
CA ASP A 46 -25.90 -4.16 10.46
C ASP A 46 -25.40 -3.72 9.07
N ILE A 47 -24.12 -3.86 8.77
CA ILE A 47 -23.50 -3.34 7.55
C ILE A 47 -23.35 -4.46 6.51
N SER A 48 -23.95 -4.25 5.32
CA SER A 48 -23.77 -5.19 4.22
C SER A 48 -22.30 -5.21 3.76
N PRO A 49 -21.77 -6.39 3.39
CA PRO A 49 -20.42 -6.51 2.83
C PRO A 49 -20.16 -5.61 1.61
N ALA A 50 -21.17 -5.40 0.78
CA ALA A 50 -21.07 -4.50 -0.37
C ALA A 50 -20.85 -3.04 0.07
N TYR A 51 -21.47 -2.61 1.18
CA TYR A 51 -21.25 -1.29 1.74
C TYR A 51 -19.80 -1.13 2.25
N LEU A 52 -19.26 -2.15 2.93
CA LEU A 52 -17.87 -2.13 3.40
C LEU A 52 -16.89 -1.96 2.23
N LEU A 53 -17.08 -2.72 1.14
CA LEU A 53 -16.25 -2.61 -0.05
C LEU A 53 -16.31 -1.23 -0.74
N ARG A 54 -17.43 -0.53 -0.63
CA ARG A 54 -17.60 0.80 -1.23
C ARG A 54 -17.02 1.92 -0.38
N THR A 55 -17.08 1.75 0.94
CA THR A 55 -16.84 2.84 1.89
C THR A 55 -15.44 2.80 2.46
N TYR A 56 -14.89 1.61 2.67
CA TYR A 56 -13.62 1.44 3.35
C TYR A 56 -12.51 1.01 2.40
N ASN A 57 -11.27 1.34 2.77
CA ASN A 57 -10.10 0.95 2.01
C ASN A 57 -9.91 -0.57 2.00
N ARG A 58 -9.39 -1.07 0.91
CA ARG A 58 -9.00 -2.47 0.74
C ARG A 58 -7.58 -2.66 1.28
N GLU A 59 -7.42 -3.51 2.28
CA GLU A 59 -6.17 -3.69 3.02
C GLU A 59 -5.76 -5.15 3.06
N TRP A 60 -4.45 -5.39 3.21
CA TRP A 60 -3.90 -6.70 3.54
C TRP A 60 -3.23 -6.65 4.91
N HIS A 61 -3.52 -7.64 5.73
CA HIS A 61 -2.99 -7.76 7.10
C HIS A 61 -2.43 -9.14 7.33
N VAL A 62 -1.41 -9.22 8.17
CA VAL A 62 -0.89 -10.48 8.70
C VAL A 62 -0.64 -10.36 10.19
N ILE A 63 -0.93 -11.45 10.92
CA ILE A 63 -0.50 -11.67 12.29
C ILE A 63 0.42 -12.88 12.25
N VAL A 64 1.61 -12.73 12.81
CA VAL A 64 2.62 -13.80 12.88
C VAL A 64 2.98 -14.04 14.33
N ASP A 65 2.73 -15.28 14.79
CA ASP A 65 3.18 -15.73 16.10
C ASP A 65 4.56 -16.34 15.96
N ASN A 66 5.59 -15.53 16.20
CA ASN A 66 6.99 -15.95 16.20
C ASN A 66 7.82 -14.98 17.06
N GLU A 67 8.49 -15.54 18.06
CA GLU A 67 9.27 -14.77 19.02
C GLU A 67 10.46 -14.04 18.37
N GLU A 68 11.26 -14.74 17.56
CA GLU A 68 12.46 -14.17 16.94
C GLU A 68 12.11 -13.00 16.00
N LEU A 69 11.08 -13.19 15.15
CA LEU A 69 10.59 -12.14 14.26
C LEU A 69 10.04 -10.95 15.03
N SER A 70 9.24 -11.22 16.08
CA SER A 70 8.66 -10.16 16.92
C SER A 70 9.72 -9.36 17.65
N GLN A 71 10.71 -10.01 18.25
CA GLN A 71 11.86 -9.35 18.89
C GLN A 71 12.72 -8.55 17.89
N THR A 72 12.86 -9.03 16.66
CA THR A 72 13.57 -8.30 15.61
C THR A 72 12.90 -6.96 15.33
N TYR A 73 11.58 -6.96 15.12
CA TYR A 73 10.86 -5.72 14.85
C TYR A 73 10.71 -4.83 16.09
N GLU A 74 10.59 -5.41 17.28
CA GLU A 74 10.61 -4.64 18.52
C GLU A 74 11.93 -3.84 18.68
N LYS A 75 13.08 -4.47 18.41
CA LYS A 75 14.38 -3.78 18.45
C LYS A 75 14.40 -2.57 17.50
N PHE A 76 13.86 -2.70 16.29
CA PHE A 76 13.77 -1.58 15.34
C PHE A 76 12.84 -0.48 15.84
N ILE A 77 11.67 -0.82 16.36
CA ILE A 77 10.70 0.15 16.91
C ILE A 77 11.34 0.91 18.09
N LEU A 78 11.99 0.20 19.01
CA LEU A 78 12.66 0.82 20.16
C LEU A 78 13.85 1.66 19.74
N HIS A 79 14.64 1.20 18.78
CA HIS A 79 15.75 1.96 18.21
C HIS A 79 15.26 3.28 17.58
N ASP A 80 14.22 3.21 16.76
CA ASP A 80 13.62 4.38 16.12
C ASP A 80 13.06 5.35 17.18
N TYR A 81 12.40 4.84 18.24
CA TYR A 81 11.91 5.64 19.36
C TYR A 81 13.03 6.35 20.11
N GLU A 82 14.09 5.61 20.50
CA GLU A 82 15.22 6.16 21.26
C GLU A 82 15.95 7.26 20.50
N ASN A 83 16.13 7.11 19.20
CA ASN A 83 16.77 8.12 18.37
C ASN A 83 15.94 9.40 18.21
N ASN A 84 14.65 9.34 18.50
CA ASN A 84 13.71 10.45 18.27
C ASN A 84 13.08 11.04 19.55
N LYS A 85 13.27 10.43 20.70
CA LYS A 85 12.61 10.86 21.97
C LYS A 85 12.89 12.29 22.40
N ASN A 86 14.01 12.87 21.98
CA ASN A 86 14.42 14.23 22.32
C ASN A 86 14.23 15.23 21.17
N TYR A 87 13.64 14.79 20.07
CA TYR A 87 13.43 15.66 18.92
C TYR A 87 12.40 16.76 19.23
N LYS A 88 12.66 17.95 18.76
CA LYS A 88 11.70 19.06 18.78
C LYS A 88 11.27 19.32 17.35
N ALA A 89 9.96 19.27 17.11
CA ALA A 89 9.41 19.51 15.79
C ALA A 89 9.81 20.90 15.26
N ASP A 90 10.18 20.95 13.98
CA ASP A 90 10.37 22.22 13.26
C ASP A 90 8.96 22.80 12.98
N PRO A 91 8.76 24.13 13.07
CA PRO A 91 7.49 24.76 12.68
C PRO A 91 7.02 24.41 11.27
N ASP A 92 7.91 24.12 10.34
CA ASP A 92 7.57 23.69 8.98
C ASP A 92 7.04 22.25 8.89
N GLU A 93 7.18 21.45 9.93
CA GLU A 93 6.59 20.09 10.06
C GLU A 93 5.10 20.10 10.44
N LEU A 94 4.52 21.28 10.70
CA LEU A 94 3.08 21.43 11.00
C LEU A 94 2.17 20.89 9.89
N MET A 95 2.68 20.74 8.66
CA MET A 95 1.94 20.15 7.55
C MET A 95 1.66 18.64 7.74
N GLU A 96 2.51 17.93 8.44
CA GLU A 96 2.36 16.50 8.71
C GLU A 96 1.18 16.18 9.65
N GLY A 97 0.75 17.14 10.46
CA GLY A 97 -0.46 17.03 11.29
C GLY A 97 -1.74 17.44 10.59
N LEU A 98 -1.68 17.94 9.34
CA LEU A 98 -2.86 18.35 8.58
C LEU A 98 -3.51 17.15 7.91
N ASN A 99 -4.83 17.10 7.97
CA ASN A 99 -5.64 16.20 7.20
C ASN A 99 -6.28 16.93 6.04
N PHE A 100 -6.34 16.28 4.90
CA PHE A 100 -6.86 16.83 3.66
C PHE A 100 -8.14 16.11 3.28
N LEU A 101 -9.08 16.83 2.72
CA LEU A 101 -10.33 16.29 2.20
C LEU A 101 -10.18 15.97 0.73
N PHE A 102 -10.47 14.72 0.40
CA PHE A 102 -10.53 14.22 -0.98
C PHE A 102 -11.94 13.77 -1.31
N PRO A 103 -12.44 14.08 -2.52
CA PRO A 103 -13.70 13.54 -2.97
C PRO A 103 -13.66 12.01 -3.04
N SER A 104 -14.43 11.33 -2.22
CA SER A 104 -14.56 9.86 -2.24
C SER A 104 -15.23 9.35 -3.52
N ASN A 105 -15.92 10.26 -4.27
CA ASN A 105 -16.61 9.97 -5.53
C ASN A 105 -15.77 10.23 -6.77
N ALA A 106 -14.45 10.45 -6.62
CA ALA A 106 -13.56 10.74 -7.73
C ALA A 106 -13.69 9.79 -8.94
N LEU A 107 -14.31 8.63 -8.72
CA LEU A 107 -14.66 7.66 -9.76
C LEU A 107 -16.01 7.03 -9.42
N GLU A 108 -17.10 7.53 -9.97
CA GLU A 108 -18.31 6.73 -10.13
C GLU A 108 -18.01 5.63 -11.15
N LEU A 109 -17.48 4.53 -10.65
CA LEU A 109 -17.39 3.31 -11.43
C LEU A 109 -18.82 2.76 -11.50
N THR A 110 -19.39 2.80 -12.69
CA THR A 110 -20.76 2.39 -13.00
C THR A 110 -21.02 0.89 -12.86
N THR A 111 -20.16 0.14 -12.21
CA THR A 111 -20.34 -1.29 -11.95
C THR A 111 -21.16 -1.52 -10.70
N ASP A 112 -22.15 -2.37 -10.82
CA ASP A 112 -22.90 -2.89 -9.68
C ASP A 112 -22.01 -3.77 -8.81
N ILE A 113 -21.42 -3.16 -7.77
CA ILE A 113 -20.52 -3.83 -6.83
C ILE A 113 -21.30 -4.82 -5.95
N THR A 114 -22.63 -4.71 -5.87
CA THR A 114 -23.44 -5.58 -5.01
C THR A 114 -23.37 -7.05 -5.41
N SER A 115 -23.19 -7.34 -6.70
CA SER A 115 -23.03 -8.69 -7.23
C SER A 115 -21.57 -9.20 -7.21
N ALA A 116 -20.61 -8.33 -6.88
CA ALA A 116 -19.18 -8.61 -6.99
C ALA A 116 -18.52 -9.01 -5.66
N TYR A 117 -19.26 -8.99 -4.54
CA TYR A 117 -18.69 -9.29 -3.24
C TYR A 117 -18.44 -10.79 -3.05
N GLU A 118 -17.22 -11.12 -2.69
CA GLU A 118 -16.82 -12.43 -2.21
C GLU A 118 -16.17 -12.29 -0.82
N SER A 119 -16.68 -13.05 0.15
CA SER A 119 -16.13 -13.09 1.50
C SER A 119 -14.98 -14.10 1.57
N PHE A 120 -13.79 -13.61 1.82
CA PHE A 120 -12.61 -14.45 2.07
C PHE A 120 -12.49 -14.70 3.57
N LYS A 121 -12.53 -15.98 3.97
CA LYS A 121 -12.22 -16.36 5.35
C LYS A 121 -10.75 -16.07 5.63
N PRO A 122 -10.39 -15.65 6.86
CA PRO A 122 -8.99 -15.48 7.23
C PRO A 122 -8.19 -16.76 6.99
N PHE A 123 -7.01 -16.63 6.40
CA PHE A 123 -6.04 -17.73 6.35
C PHE A 123 -5.43 -17.91 7.74
N ALA A 124 -5.44 -19.13 8.26
CA ALA A 124 -4.84 -19.44 9.55
C ALA A 124 -4.21 -20.85 9.48
N GLU A 125 -2.92 -20.92 9.67
CA GLU A 125 -2.17 -22.18 9.76
C GLU A 125 -1.10 -22.09 10.85
N ASN A 126 -0.90 -23.21 11.57
CA ASN A 126 0.14 -23.35 12.57
C ASN A 126 1.19 -24.35 12.05
N ARG A 127 2.19 -23.82 11.38
CA ARG A 127 3.32 -24.57 10.82
C ARG A 127 4.52 -23.63 10.57
N PRO A 128 5.71 -24.18 10.32
CA PRO A 128 6.85 -23.34 9.93
C PRO A 128 6.59 -22.59 8.63
N PHE A 129 7.03 -21.31 8.59
CA PHE A 129 7.07 -20.45 7.42
C PHE A 129 8.49 -19.95 7.21
N THR A 130 8.89 -19.80 5.95
CA THR A 130 10.09 -19.05 5.59
C THR A 130 9.69 -17.59 5.36
N ILE A 131 10.20 -16.69 6.20
CA ILE A 131 9.83 -15.27 6.19
C ILE A 131 11.10 -14.43 6.09
N THR A 132 11.12 -13.45 5.18
CA THR A 132 12.16 -12.43 5.08
C THR A 132 11.60 -11.10 5.56
N PRO A 133 12.11 -10.52 6.66
CA PRO A 133 11.71 -9.20 7.13
C PRO A 133 12.34 -8.10 6.30
N LEU A 134 11.55 -7.08 5.96
CA LEU A 134 11.98 -5.93 5.19
C LEU A 134 11.72 -4.62 5.92
N LEU A 135 12.62 -3.67 5.78
CA LEU A 135 12.49 -2.30 6.25
C LEU A 135 12.98 -1.32 5.17
N THR A 136 12.26 -0.22 5.00
CA THR A 136 12.76 0.95 4.27
C THR A 136 13.34 1.95 5.28
N PRO A 137 14.48 2.58 5.00
CA PRO A 137 15.28 2.50 3.76
C PRO A 137 16.32 1.36 3.71
N ASP A 138 16.32 0.45 4.68
CA ASP A 138 17.40 -0.50 4.95
C ASP A 138 17.61 -1.52 3.81
N ASN A 139 16.75 -2.55 3.73
CA ASN A 139 16.92 -3.68 2.81
C ASN A 139 15.76 -3.89 1.81
N TYR A 140 14.72 -3.05 1.87
CA TYR A 140 13.52 -3.21 1.05
C TYR A 140 13.83 -3.25 -0.44
N HIS A 141 14.59 -2.27 -0.92
CA HIS A 141 14.84 -2.10 -2.36
C HIS A 141 15.53 -3.33 -2.97
N GLU A 142 16.61 -3.80 -2.35
CA GLU A 142 17.41 -4.93 -2.83
C GLU A 142 16.57 -6.23 -2.81
N GLN A 143 15.87 -6.48 -1.71
CA GLN A 143 15.06 -7.69 -1.56
C GLN A 143 13.84 -7.72 -2.49
N VAL A 144 13.24 -6.56 -2.77
CA VAL A 144 12.12 -6.48 -3.72
C VAL A 144 12.61 -6.61 -5.16
N LEU A 145 13.78 -6.07 -5.50
CA LEU A 145 14.40 -6.36 -6.80
C LEU A 145 14.63 -7.86 -7.01
N GLU A 146 15.21 -8.56 -6.03
CA GLU A 146 15.40 -10.00 -6.07
C GLU A 146 14.06 -10.74 -6.23
N LEU A 147 13.03 -10.31 -5.48
CA LEU A 147 11.70 -10.89 -5.57
C LEU A 147 11.12 -10.74 -6.99
N ILE A 148 11.19 -9.55 -7.60
CA ILE A 148 10.70 -9.31 -8.95
C ILE A 148 11.49 -10.13 -9.97
N HIS A 149 12.82 -10.11 -9.90
CA HIS A 149 13.66 -10.88 -10.82
C HIS A 149 13.44 -12.39 -10.72
N SER A 150 12.99 -12.90 -9.57
CA SER A 150 12.65 -14.32 -9.40
C SER A 150 11.36 -14.75 -10.09
N ALA A 151 10.57 -13.83 -10.67
CA ALA A 151 9.34 -14.15 -11.38
C ALA A 151 9.66 -14.82 -12.73
N GLU A 152 9.06 -16.00 -12.95
CA GLU A 152 9.21 -16.79 -14.18
C GLU A 152 7.91 -16.87 -14.98
N ASN A 153 6.75 -16.86 -14.30
CA ASN A 153 5.45 -17.08 -14.93
C ASN A 153 4.44 -15.97 -14.66
N GLU A 154 4.35 -15.49 -13.40
CA GLU A 154 3.32 -14.55 -12.99
C GLU A 154 3.86 -13.57 -11.94
N LEU A 155 3.63 -12.27 -12.17
CA LEU A 155 3.94 -11.20 -11.22
C LEU A 155 2.69 -10.32 -11.05
N LEU A 156 2.08 -10.36 -9.87
CA LEU A 156 0.90 -9.59 -9.52
C LEU A 156 1.26 -8.53 -8.49
N ILE A 157 0.93 -7.27 -8.76
CA ILE A 157 1.21 -6.13 -7.89
C ILE A 157 -0.09 -5.44 -7.56
N GLN A 158 -0.44 -5.35 -6.27
CA GLN A 158 -1.55 -4.53 -5.79
C GLN A 158 -0.97 -3.52 -4.79
N ASN A 159 -0.90 -2.27 -5.21
CA ASN A 159 -0.31 -1.22 -4.42
C ASN A 159 -1.12 0.07 -4.55
N GLN A 160 -1.34 0.78 -3.42
CA GLN A 160 -2.01 2.07 -3.44
C GLN A 160 -1.38 3.00 -4.48
N THR A 161 -0.05 3.04 -4.53
CA THR A 161 0.71 3.90 -5.42
C THR A 161 1.64 3.06 -6.29
N PHE A 162 1.62 3.29 -7.60
CA PHE A 162 2.54 2.70 -8.58
C PHE A 162 2.94 3.78 -9.58
N ASN A 163 3.93 4.59 -9.21
CA ASN A 163 4.28 5.80 -9.94
C ASN A 163 5.38 5.55 -10.98
N ALA A 164 5.24 6.16 -12.14
CA ALA A 164 6.33 6.33 -13.08
C ALA A 164 7.42 7.23 -12.44
N PRO A 165 8.70 6.83 -12.46
CA PRO A 165 9.76 7.57 -11.79
C PRO A 165 10.02 8.93 -12.48
N ASN A 166 10.44 9.93 -11.67
CA ASN A 166 11.00 11.17 -12.16
C ASN A 166 12.54 11.07 -12.19
N GLN A 167 13.17 12.04 -12.86
CA GLN A 167 14.64 12.12 -12.88
C GLN A 167 15.21 12.14 -11.46
N GLY A 168 16.21 11.28 -11.20
CA GLY A 168 16.89 11.16 -9.90
C GLY A 168 16.22 10.20 -8.90
N GLN A 169 15.08 9.64 -9.21
CA GLN A 169 14.38 8.65 -8.37
C GLN A 169 14.89 7.22 -8.61
N VAL A 170 16.20 7.00 -8.41
CA VAL A 170 16.94 5.83 -8.87
C VAL A 170 16.37 4.51 -8.35
N LYS A 171 16.04 4.40 -7.06
CA LYS A 171 15.49 3.16 -6.48
C LYS A 171 14.11 2.82 -7.04
N LEU A 172 13.23 3.82 -7.18
CA LEU A 172 11.91 3.63 -7.81
C LEU A 172 12.07 3.22 -9.28
N GLU A 173 12.95 3.90 -10.02
CA GLU A 173 13.22 3.60 -11.42
C GLU A 173 13.70 2.15 -11.61
N GLN A 174 14.58 1.66 -10.76
CA GLN A 174 15.06 0.28 -10.81
C GLN A 174 13.94 -0.73 -10.59
N LEU A 175 13.05 -0.51 -9.60
CA LEU A 175 11.90 -1.38 -9.36
C LEU A 175 10.91 -1.39 -10.54
N ILE A 176 10.57 -0.21 -11.06
CA ILE A 176 9.64 -0.08 -12.20
C ILE A 176 10.24 -0.75 -13.45
N ASN A 177 11.52 -0.52 -13.73
CA ASN A 177 12.20 -1.14 -14.86
C ASN A 177 12.32 -2.67 -14.71
N ALA A 178 12.51 -3.19 -13.50
CA ALA A 178 12.52 -4.64 -13.26
C ALA A 178 11.15 -5.27 -13.60
N VAL A 179 10.04 -4.63 -13.23
CA VAL A 179 8.69 -5.10 -13.62
C VAL A 179 8.50 -5.03 -15.14
N LEU A 180 8.94 -3.95 -15.77
CA LEU A 180 8.86 -3.79 -17.23
C LEU A 180 9.70 -4.85 -17.96
N GLN A 181 10.90 -5.14 -17.47
CA GLN A 181 11.75 -6.20 -17.99
C GLN A 181 11.04 -7.56 -17.92
N LYS A 182 10.39 -7.88 -16.80
CA LYS A 182 9.62 -9.14 -16.68
C LYS A 182 8.46 -9.22 -17.67
N GLN A 183 7.79 -8.10 -17.94
CA GLN A 183 6.80 -8.04 -19.01
C GLN A 183 7.42 -8.38 -20.39
N GLN A 184 8.59 -7.82 -20.68
CA GLN A 184 9.32 -8.07 -21.94
C GLN A 184 9.82 -9.52 -22.07
N GLU A 185 10.14 -10.15 -20.95
CA GLU A 185 10.51 -11.57 -20.86
C GLU A 185 9.30 -12.52 -21.04
N GLY A 186 8.07 -11.98 -21.12
CA GLY A 186 6.85 -12.77 -21.32
C GLY A 186 6.18 -13.24 -20.02
N VAL A 187 6.63 -12.77 -18.85
CA VAL A 187 5.95 -13.03 -17.58
C VAL A 187 4.58 -12.34 -17.58
N THR A 188 3.56 -13.05 -17.10
CA THR A 188 2.22 -12.50 -16.97
C THR A 188 2.19 -11.42 -15.88
N ILE A 189 2.04 -10.16 -16.27
CA ILE A 189 2.00 -9.01 -15.35
C ILE A 189 0.55 -8.57 -15.13
N LYS A 190 0.17 -8.30 -13.88
CA LYS A 190 -1.07 -7.58 -13.53
C LYS A 190 -0.79 -6.59 -12.40
N ILE A 191 -1.18 -5.34 -12.62
CA ILE A 191 -0.95 -4.24 -11.69
C ILE A 191 -2.29 -3.60 -11.34
N ILE A 192 -2.61 -3.52 -10.05
CA ILE A 192 -3.73 -2.72 -9.52
C ILE A 192 -3.15 -1.59 -8.68
N PHE A 193 -3.54 -0.35 -8.98
CA PHE A 193 -3.25 0.78 -8.10
C PHE A 193 -4.44 1.72 -7.95
N ARG A 194 -4.35 2.64 -6.98
CA ARG A 194 -5.44 3.56 -6.64
C ARG A 194 -5.44 4.77 -7.57
N ILE A 195 -6.63 5.30 -7.82
CA ILE A 195 -6.82 6.66 -8.33
C ILE A 195 -7.40 7.52 -7.23
N VAL A 196 -6.67 8.55 -6.85
CA VAL A 196 -7.15 9.60 -5.94
C VAL A 196 -7.51 10.86 -6.73
N ASN A 197 -6.67 11.26 -7.67
CA ASN A 197 -6.91 12.37 -8.58
C ASN A 197 -6.87 11.87 -10.03
N ALA A 198 -7.97 12.03 -10.75
CA ALA A 198 -8.10 11.51 -12.12
C ALA A 198 -7.09 12.12 -13.10
N ALA A 199 -6.72 13.39 -12.96
CA ALA A 199 -5.74 14.05 -13.82
C ALA A 199 -4.32 13.54 -13.56
N ALA A 200 -3.92 13.46 -12.28
CA ALA A 200 -2.61 12.93 -11.89
C ALA A 200 -2.47 11.44 -12.26
N ALA A 201 -3.51 10.64 -12.02
CA ALA A 201 -3.53 9.23 -12.38
C ALA A 201 -3.44 9.00 -13.89
N ARG A 202 -4.13 9.82 -14.70
CA ARG A 202 -3.97 9.75 -16.17
C ARG A 202 -2.55 10.05 -16.60
N LYS A 203 -1.96 11.14 -16.12
CA LYS A 203 -0.58 11.51 -16.42
C LYS A 203 0.40 10.41 -16.01
N ASN A 204 0.20 9.81 -14.84
CA ASN A 204 1.03 8.69 -14.38
C ASN A 204 0.86 7.47 -15.29
N LEU A 205 -0.37 7.09 -15.64
CA LEU A 205 -0.65 5.97 -16.54
C LEU A 205 -0.07 6.20 -17.94
N GLU A 206 -0.20 7.42 -18.50
CA GLU A 206 0.40 7.78 -19.78
C GLU A 206 1.91 7.61 -19.76
N ARG A 207 2.59 8.07 -18.71
CA ARG A 207 4.04 7.90 -18.54
C ARG A 207 4.45 6.42 -18.41
N LEU A 208 3.69 5.59 -17.69
CA LEU A 208 3.96 4.16 -17.62
C LEU A 208 3.82 3.49 -18.99
N ILE A 209 2.82 3.89 -19.80
CA ILE A 209 2.64 3.40 -21.16
C ILE A 209 3.79 3.88 -22.07
N GLU A 210 4.21 5.14 -21.95
CA GLU A 210 5.38 5.68 -22.68
C GLU A 210 6.67 4.94 -22.33
N MET A 211 6.82 4.45 -21.10
CA MET A 211 7.92 3.58 -20.68
C MET A 211 7.85 2.17 -21.29
N GLY A 212 6.72 1.77 -21.86
CA GLY A 212 6.53 0.47 -22.52
C GLY A 212 5.63 -0.52 -21.76
N PHE A 213 4.95 -0.11 -20.71
CA PHE A 213 3.95 -0.97 -20.07
C PHE A 213 2.73 -1.18 -20.97
N ASP A 214 2.28 -2.43 -21.06
CA ASP A 214 1.01 -2.74 -21.72
C ASP A 214 -0.15 -2.25 -20.84
N LYS A 215 -0.98 -1.37 -21.38
CA LYS A 215 -2.17 -0.84 -20.69
C LYS A 215 -3.12 -1.96 -20.22
N SER A 216 -3.19 -3.08 -20.93
CA SER A 216 -4.03 -4.22 -20.56
C SER A 216 -3.59 -4.88 -19.24
N ASN A 217 -2.33 -4.70 -18.85
CA ASN A 217 -1.75 -5.20 -17.61
C ASN A 217 -2.02 -4.29 -16.40
N ILE A 218 -2.67 -3.14 -16.60
CA ILE A 218 -2.90 -2.15 -15.55
C ILE A 218 -4.40 -1.95 -15.34
N ARG A 219 -4.84 -2.02 -14.11
CA ARG A 219 -6.19 -1.66 -13.66
C ARG A 219 -6.15 -0.75 -12.46
N LEU A 220 -7.21 -0.01 -12.29
CA LEU A 220 -7.36 1.04 -11.31
C LEU A 220 -8.51 0.70 -10.37
N GLN A 221 -8.29 0.79 -9.06
CA GLN A 221 -9.29 0.46 -8.05
C GLN A 221 -9.41 1.63 -7.07
N LYS A 222 -10.62 2.14 -6.89
CA LYS A 222 -10.90 3.34 -6.08
C LYS A 222 -10.36 3.26 -4.65
N ASN A 223 -10.60 2.16 -3.98
CA ASN A 223 -10.26 1.97 -2.57
C ASN A 223 -9.05 1.04 -2.36
N CYS A 224 -8.19 0.89 -3.36
CA CYS A 224 -6.94 0.15 -3.21
C CYS A 224 -6.02 0.89 -2.23
N HIS A 225 -5.74 0.27 -1.10
CA HIS A 225 -4.73 0.73 -0.13
C HIS A 225 -3.78 -0.41 0.25
N ASN A 226 -3.89 -1.52 -0.44
CA ASN A 226 -2.98 -2.65 -0.35
C ASN A 226 -1.57 -2.25 -0.77
N LYS A 227 -0.57 -2.92 -0.21
CA LYS A 227 0.82 -2.88 -0.66
C LYS A 227 1.34 -4.31 -0.64
N GLY A 228 1.32 -4.95 -1.81
CA GLY A 228 1.75 -6.33 -1.92
C GLY A 228 2.13 -6.79 -3.31
N ILE A 229 2.96 -7.83 -3.35
CA ILE A 229 3.49 -8.44 -4.57
C ILE A 229 3.35 -9.96 -4.46
N ILE A 230 2.83 -10.61 -5.48
CA ILE A 230 2.73 -12.07 -5.54
C ILE A 230 3.54 -12.55 -6.75
N VAL A 231 4.42 -13.53 -6.53
CA VAL A 231 5.30 -14.10 -7.55
C VAL A 231 5.04 -15.60 -7.69
N ASP A 232 4.70 -16.03 -8.91
CA ASP A 232 4.60 -17.43 -9.34
C ASP A 232 3.72 -18.34 -8.47
N ARG A 233 2.79 -17.77 -7.70
CA ARG A 233 1.98 -18.48 -6.68
C ARG A 233 2.82 -19.12 -5.58
N LYS A 234 4.08 -18.73 -5.44
CA LYS A 234 5.04 -19.29 -4.48
C LYS A 234 5.45 -18.32 -3.40
N LYS A 235 5.58 -17.04 -3.76
CA LYS A 235 6.04 -16.00 -2.85
C LYS A 235 5.01 -14.88 -2.78
N ILE A 236 4.88 -14.29 -1.59
CA ILE A 236 4.07 -13.08 -1.39
C ILE A 236 4.80 -12.11 -0.48
N MET A 237 4.82 -10.85 -0.88
CA MET A 237 5.19 -9.73 -0.02
C MET A 237 3.93 -9.00 0.43
N ILE A 238 3.88 -8.65 1.70
CA ILE A 238 2.84 -7.81 2.30
C ILE A 238 3.53 -6.75 3.14
N GLY A 239 3.11 -5.48 2.98
CA GLY A 239 3.74 -4.39 3.73
C GLY A 239 3.04 -3.06 3.65
N SER A 240 3.78 -2.02 3.99
CA SER A 240 3.27 -0.65 4.05
C SER A 240 3.85 0.28 2.98
N GLN A 241 4.85 -0.15 2.21
CA GLN A 241 5.55 0.68 1.21
C GLN A 241 4.66 1.01 0.02
N ASN A 242 4.41 2.27 -0.20
CA ASN A 242 3.91 2.79 -1.47
C ASN A 242 5.02 2.81 -2.53
N TRP A 243 4.67 2.57 -3.79
CA TRP A 243 5.63 2.68 -4.89
C TRP A 243 5.67 4.11 -5.43
N SER A 244 6.07 5.01 -4.55
CA SER A 244 6.54 6.37 -4.78
C SER A 244 8.04 6.43 -4.46
N ASN A 245 8.72 7.52 -4.84
CA ASN A 245 10.13 7.70 -4.46
C ASN A 245 10.34 7.59 -2.96
N ASP A 246 9.51 8.28 -2.19
CA ASP A 246 9.64 8.33 -0.73
C ASP A 246 9.32 6.97 -0.10
N GLY A 247 8.27 6.29 -0.57
CA GLY A 247 7.87 4.99 -0.04
C GLY A 247 8.91 3.88 -0.24
N VAL A 248 9.65 3.89 -1.36
CA VAL A 248 10.67 2.87 -1.65
C VAL A 248 12.07 3.24 -1.20
N SER A 249 12.33 4.52 -0.83
CA SER A 249 13.69 5.02 -0.59
C SER A 249 13.90 5.73 0.74
N LEU A 250 12.89 6.44 1.25
CA LEU A 250 13.07 7.45 2.30
C LEU A 250 12.18 7.22 3.53
N ASN A 251 10.96 6.71 3.35
CA ASN A 251 10.04 6.43 4.45
C ASN A 251 10.59 5.35 5.37
N ARG A 252 10.12 5.36 6.61
CA ARG A 252 10.22 4.22 7.49
C ARG A 252 8.99 3.35 7.32
N ASP A 253 9.13 2.26 6.57
CA ASP A 253 8.09 1.30 6.25
C ASP A 253 8.56 -0.13 6.53
N ALA A 254 7.62 -1.08 6.69
CA ALA A 254 7.93 -2.48 6.92
C ALA A 254 7.15 -3.40 6.00
N SER A 255 7.76 -4.54 5.64
CA SER A 255 7.12 -5.62 4.90
C SER A 255 7.64 -6.98 5.32
N LEU A 256 6.92 -8.02 4.95
CA LEU A 256 7.34 -9.42 5.06
C LEU A 256 7.20 -10.09 3.69
N ILE A 257 8.26 -10.80 3.28
CA ILE A 257 8.17 -11.76 2.17
C ILE A 257 7.98 -13.16 2.78
N PHE A 258 6.91 -13.84 2.37
CA PHE A 258 6.67 -15.24 2.68
C PHE A 258 6.99 -16.08 1.44
N ASN A 259 7.80 -17.11 1.62
CA ASN A 259 7.99 -18.15 0.61
C ASN A 259 7.06 -19.31 0.95
N ASP A 260 5.80 -19.21 0.50
CA ASP A 260 4.74 -20.15 0.85
C ASP A 260 3.63 -20.18 -0.21
N GLU A 261 3.43 -21.35 -0.82
CA GLU A 261 2.48 -21.53 -1.91
C GLU A 261 1.02 -21.38 -1.46
N LYS A 262 0.65 -21.85 -0.28
CA LYS A 262 -0.74 -21.78 0.20
C LYS A 262 -1.13 -20.36 0.54
N LEU A 263 -0.24 -19.63 1.23
CA LEU A 263 -0.45 -18.23 1.55
C LEU A 263 -0.49 -17.38 0.27
N SER A 264 0.42 -17.64 -0.66
CA SER A 264 0.43 -16.97 -1.97
C SER A 264 -0.85 -17.25 -2.77
N ALA A 265 -1.34 -18.50 -2.76
CA ALA A 265 -2.60 -18.86 -3.41
C ALA A 265 -3.81 -18.15 -2.78
N TYR A 266 -3.84 -18.01 -1.45
CA TYR A 266 -4.89 -17.28 -0.74
C TYR A 266 -4.95 -15.81 -1.17
N PHE A 267 -3.85 -15.08 -1.10
CA PHE A 267 -3.83 -13.68 -1.51
C PHE A 267 -3.99 -13.50 -3.03
N ARG A 268 -3.54 -14.47 -3.82
CA ARG A 268 -3.78 -14.46 -5.26
C ARG A 268 -5.27 -14.58 -5.59
N ALA A 269 -6.03 -15.39 -4.87
CA ALA A 269 -7.48 -15.46 -5.06
C ALA A 269 -8.14 -14.11 -4.78
N ILE A 270 -7.73 -13.42 -3.72
CA ILE A 270 -8.20 -12.06 -3.38
C ILE A 270 -7.81 -11.07 -4.48
N PHE A 271 -6.56 -11.07 -4.92
CA PHE A 271 -6.09 -10.22 -6.00
C PHE A 271 -6.91 -10.42 -7.29
N LEU A 272 -7.15 -11.68 -7.69
CA LEU A 272 -7.90 -11.98 -8.91
C LEU A 272 -9.38 -11.60 -8.79
N HIS A 273 -9.96 -11.72 -7.60
CA HIS A 273 -11.30 -11.17 -7.34
C HIS A 273 -11.30 -9.65 -7.55
N ASP A 274 -10.37 -8.94 -6.93
CA ASP A 274 -10.25 -7.49 -7.08
C ASP A 274 -9.98 -7.11 -8.55
N TRP A 275 -9.08 -7.81 -9.22
CA TRP A 275 -8.80 -7.61 -10.64
C TRP A 275 -10.03 -7.76 -11.51
N ASN A 276 -10.81 -8.83 -11.34
CA ASN A 276 -11.92 -9.14 -12.23
C ASN A 276 -13.21 -8.38 -11.88
N ARG A 277 -13.38 -7.92 -10.64
CA ARG A 277 -14.65 -7.42 -10.12
C ARG A 277 -14.61 -5.95 -9.68
N LEU A 278 -13.48 -5.49 -9.13
CA LEU A 278 -13.40 -4.17 -8.50
C LEU A 278 -12.51 -3.18 -9.25
N ALA A 279 -11.53 -3.66 -10.01
CA ALA A 279 -10.57 -2.83 -10.71
C ALA A 279 -10.95 -2.64 -12.20
N HIS A 280 -10.65 -1.46 -12.75
CA HIS A 280 -11.09 -1.03 -14.10
C HIS A 280 -9.95 -0.41 -14.90
N HIS A 281 -10.09 -0.43 -16.25
CA HIS A 281 -9.12 0.17 -17.17
C HIS A 281 -9.34 1.67 -17.45
N ASN A 282 -10.51 2.20 -17.12
CA ASN A 282 -10.89 3.56 -17.52
C ASN A 282 -10.81 4.54 -16.35
N ILE A 283 -10.25 5.71 -16.63
CA ILE A 283 -10.20 6.87 -15.72
C ILE A 283 -11.28 7.85 -16.16
N GLY A 284 -12.14 8.31 -15.24
CA GLY A 284 -13.09 9.38 -15.48
C GLY A 284 -12.42 10.71 -15.87
N ARG A 285 -13.18 11.68 -16.36
CA ARG A 285 -12.66 12.98 -16.82
C ARG A 285 -12.60 14.06 -15.73
N GLU A 286 -13.07 13.75 -14.53
CA GLU A 286 -13.22 14.76 -13.47
C GLU A 286 -11.88 15.06 -12.77
N SER A 287 -11.68 16.34 -12.48
CA SER A 287 -10.55 16.84 -11.66
C SER A 287 -11.12 17.36 -10.34
N TYR A 288 -10.42 17.13 -9.24
CA TYR A 288 -10.84 17.51 -7.90
C TYR A 288 -9.84 18.47 -7.27
N SER A 289 -10.34 19.39 -6.46
CA SER A 289 -9.52 20.24 -5.59
C SER A 289 -9.27 19.53 -4.26
N ILE A 290 -8.05 19.68 -3.77
CA ILE A 290 -7.65 19.19 -2.44
C ILE A 290 -7.92 20.34 -1.46
N GLU A 291 -8.63 20.06 -0.38
CA GLU A 291 -8.93 21.03 0.68
C GLU A 291 -8.37 20.53 2.02
N ILE A 292 -7.90 21.45 2.85
CA ILE A 292 -7.50 21.13 4.23
C ILE A 292 -8.75 20.85 5.05
N ALA A 293 -8.78 19.71 5.75
CA ALA A 293 -9.87 19.35 6.64
C ALA A 293 -9.90 20.30 7.84
N LYS A 294 -10.98 21.05 7.98
CA LYS A 294 -11.19 21.94 9.14
C LYS A 294 -11.67 21.20 10.39
N ASP A 295 -12.36 20.09 10.19
CA ASP A 295 -12.86 19.21 11.25
C ASP A 295 -12.70 17.74 10.82
N ILE A 296 -11.84 17.02 11.51
CA ILE A 296 -11.53 15.60 11.22
C ILE A 296 -12.64 14.64 11.70
N HIS A 297 -13.55 15.11 12.54
CA HIS A 297 -14.66 14.31 13.07
C HIS A 297 -15.94 14.47 12.25
N ASN A 298 -16.00 15.50 11.40
CA ASN A 298 -17.17 15.79 10.58
C ASN A 298 -16.78 15.89 9.09
N ILE A 299 -16.55 14.72 8.50
CA ILE A 299 -16.15 14.62 7.09
C ILE A 299 -17.38 14.79 6.22
N PRO A 300 -17.40 15.76 5.27
CA PRO A 300 -18.50 15.94 4.35
C PRO A 300 -18.80 14.64 3.58
N LYS A 301 -20.09 14.40 3.32
CA LYS A 301 -20.50 13.23 2.53
C LYS A 301 -19.83 13.24 1.15
N GLY A 302 -19.19 12.15 0.79
CA GLY A 302 -18.47 12.02 -0.47
C GLY A 302 -17.02 12.52 -0.41
N MET A 303 -16.50 12.81 0.78
CA MET A 303 -15.08 13.15 1.01
C MET A 303 -14.43 12.06 1.88
N GLU A 304 -13.11 11.95 1.80
CA GLU A 304 -12.28 11.12 2.68
C GLU A 304 -11.10 11.93 3.20
N LEU A 305 -10.59 11.55 4.37
CA LEU A 305 -9.41 12.18 4.94
C LEU A 305 -8.15 11.50 4.43
N MET A 306 -7.17 12.32 4.10
CA MET A 306 -5.81 11.88 3.79
C MET A 306 -4.81 12.69 4.58
N THR A 307 -3.74 12.07 5.01
CA THR A 307 -2.60 12.73 5.63
C THR A 307 -1.76 13.46 4.57
N TRP A 308 -0.93 14.40 4.99
CA TRP A 308 0.00 15.06 4.07
C TRP A 308 0.96 14.07 3.39
N SER A 309 1.40 13.05 4.10
CA SER A 309 2.23 11.99 3.53
C SER A 309 1.53 11.30 2.36
N GLU A 310 0.26 10.91 2.54
CA GLU A 310 -0.53 10.28 1.48
C GLU A 310 -0.80 11.23 0.30
N VAL A 311 -1.08 12.51 0.59
CA VAL A 311 -1.25 13.55 -0.45
C VAL A 311 0.02 13.74 -1.26
N ARG A 312 1.16 13.84 -0.59
CA ARG A 312 2.47 14.05 -1.24
C ARG A 312 2.86 12.87 -2.13
N GLU A 313 2.49 11.65 -1.77
CA GLU A 313 2.73 10.47 -2.59
C GLU A 313 1.88 10.44 -3.88
N LEU A 314 0.81 11.23 -3.91
CA LEU A 314 -0.09 11.34 -5.05
C LEU A 314 0.27 12.51 -5.99
N MET A 315 1.12 13.43 -5.53
CA MET A 315 1.59 14.57 -6.31
C MET A 315 2.86 14.25 -7.10
#